data_84c7a670388a795d2c77320aab5c3d7a
#
_entry.id   84c7a670388a795d2c77320aab5c3d7a
#
_cell.length_a   1.000
_cell.length_b   1.000
_cell.length_c   1.000
_cell.angle_alpha   90.00
_cell.angle_beta   90.00
_cell.angle_gamma   90.00
#
_symmetry.space_group_name_H-M   'P 1'
#
loop_
_entity.id
_entity.type
_entity.pdbx_description
1 polymer ?
#
loop_
_entity_poly.entity_id
_entity_poly.type
_entity_poly.pdbx_seq_one_letter_code
_entity_poly.pdbx_strand_id
1 'polypeptide(L)'
;MEALRTLGLDEDATPEDIKIAYKETVQILHPDRFASNKKLQDRATEQFKNLQEAYDYLTSGKGSKSAGRQSGSESSAYSASNSADARLAGIAAARTQLVKQRDVVMDERRNGLTMAVIGGIVALLCARRPFGLFGVIAAIASTAAVWGIVQVVSSHKSITTLNQHISKLNEEERKIAQEDEEE
;
A
#
# COMPACT_ATOMS: atom_id res chain seq x y z
N MET A 1 7.69 -16.59 9.84
CA MET A 1 8.58 -15.58 9.22
C MET A 1 7.81 -14.59 8.35
N GLU A 2 7.13 -15.01 7.28
CA GLU A 2 6.43 -14.10 6.35
C GLU A 2 5.23 -13.38 6.99
N ALA A 3 4.44 -14.08 7.79
CA ALA A 3 3.27 -13.52 8.46
C ALA A 3 3.62 -12.40 9.47
N LEU A 4 4.69 -12.56 10.26
CA LEU A 4 5.19 -11.50 11.16
C LEU A 4 5.68 -10.28 10.37
N ARG A 5 6.40 -10.50 9.29
CA ARG A 5 6.85 -9.45 8.38
C ARG A 5 5.70 -8.65 7.75
N THR A 6 4.57 -9.31 7.49
CA THR A 6 3.37 -8.64 6.95
C THR A 6 2.81 -7.63 7.96
N LEU A 7 2.98 -7.91 9.26
CA LEU A 7 2.60 -7.04 10.37
C LEU A 7 3.71 -6.08 10.83
N GLY A 8 4.92 -6.19 10.24
CA GLY A 8 6.09 -5.39 10.62
C GLY A 8 6.72 -5.81 11.93
N LEU A 9 6.44 -7.02 12.40
CA LEU A 9 6.90 -7.55 13.68
C LEU A 9 8.10 -8.48 13.52
N ASP A 10 8.92 -8.53 14.56
CA ASP A 10 10.06 -9.43 14.70
C ASP A 10 9.64 -10.81 15.25
N GLU A 11 10.61 -11.75 15.34
CA GLU A 11 10.33 -13.14 15.71
C GLU A 11 9.99 -13.32 17.18
N ASP A 12 10.35 -12.38 18.04
CA ASP A 12 10.10 -12.34 19.48
C ASP A 12 8.79 -11.66 19.86
N ALA A 13 8.00 -11.20 18.89
CA ALA A 13 6.73 -10.53 19.10
C ALA A 13 5.75 -11.41 19.89
N THR A 14 5.14 -10.81 20.90
CA THR A 14 4.12 -11.46 21.72
C THR A 14 2.77 -11.56 21.01
N PRO A 15 1.85 -12.43 21.46
CA PRO A 15 0.50 -12.48 20.91
C PRO A 15 -0.27 -11.15 21.05
N GLU A 16 0.08 -10.33 22.04
CA GLU A 16 -0.47 -9.00 22.26
C GLU A 16 0.04 -8.02 21.19
N ASP A 17 1.35 -8.03 20.89
CA ASP A 17 1.96 -7.21 19.85
C ASP A 17 1.37 -7.53 18.48
N ILE A 18 1.17 -8.81 18.17
CA ILE A 18 0.50 -9.28 16.95
C ILE A 18 -0.90 -8.67 16.81
N LYS A 19 -1.67 -8.65 17.90
CA LYS A 19 -3.03 -8.10 17.92
C LYS A 19 -3.05 -6.59 17.75
N ILE A 20 -2.12 -5.88 18.41
CA ILE A 20 -1.98 -4.43 18.32
C ILE A 20 -1.56 -4.02 16.89
N ALA A 21 -0.47 -4.60 16.38
CA ALA A 21 0.03 -4.30 15.05
C ALA A 21 -1.01 -4.63 13.95
N TYR A 22 -1.73 -5.75 14.08
CA TYR A 22 -2.82 -6.09 13.18
C TYR A 22 -3.92 -5.02 13.18
N LYS A 23 -4.38 -4.61 14.38
CA LYS A 23 -5.44 -3.61 14.52
C LYS A 23 -5.05 -2.27 13.88
N GLU A 24 -3.84 -1.78 14.11
CA GLU A 24 -3.33 -0.55 13.51
C GLU A 24 -3.24 -0.68 11.98
N THR A 25 -2.65 -1.76 11.48
CA THR A 25 -2.50 -1.97 10.04
C THR A 25 -3.85 -2.07 9.33
N VAL A 26 -4.83 -2.76 9.94
CA VAL A 26 -6.21 -2.88 9.42
C VAL A 26 -6.89 -1.52 9.34
N GLN A 27 -6.77 -0.68 10.36
CA GLN A 27 -7.37 0.66 10.35
C GLN A 27 -6.81 1.52 9.23
N ILE A 28 -5.51 1.41 8.95
CA ILE A 28 -4.82 2.19 7.92
C ILE A 28 -5.17 1.70 6.52
N LEU A 29 -5.18 0.38 6.30
CA LEU A 29 -5.38 -0.25 5.00
C LEU A 29 -6.86 -0.61 4.71
N HIS A 30 -7.80 -0.11 5.52
CA HIS A 30 -9.21 -0.43 5.32
C HIS A 30 -9.71 0.04 3.94
N PRO A 31 -10.39 -0.82 3.15
CA PRO A 31 -10.84 -0.48 1.81
C PRO A 31 -11.72 0.77 1.71
N ASP A 32 -12.49 1.08 2.78
CA ASP A 32 -13.35 2.27 2.83
C ASP A 32 -12.56 3.58 2.78
N ARG A 33 -11.32 3.59 3.25
CA ARG A 33 -10.46 4.78 3.16
C ARG A 33 -10.10 5.14 1.72
N PHE A 34 -10.24 4.19 0.81
CA PHE A 34 -9.95 4.32 -0.61
C PHE A 34 -11.22 4.29 -1.49
N ALA A 35 -12.41 4.41 -0.90
CA ALA A 35 -13.70 4.32 -1.60
C ALA A 35 -13.84 5.32 -2.76
N SER A 36 -13.16 6.46 -2.70
CA SER A 36 -13.13 7.47 -3.76
C SER A 36 -12.38 7.02 -5.03
N ASN A 37 -11.60 5.93 -4.95
CA ASN A 37 -10.80 5.41 -6.05
C ASN A 37 -10.91 3.88 -6.11
N LYS A 38 -11.73 3.39 -7.03
CA LYS A 38 -12.03 1.96 -7.19
C LYS A 38 -10.78 1.08 -7.29
N LYS A 39 -9.77 1.52 -8.03
CA LYS A 39 -8.52 0.78 -8.22
C LYS A 39 -7.72 0.64 -6.93
N LEU A 40 -7.66 1.71 -6.13
CA LEU A 40 -7.01 1.66 -4.82
C LEU A 40 -7.82 0.83 -3.82
N GLN A 41 -9.15 0.92 -3.88
CA GLN A 41 -10.05 0.13 -3.05
C GLN A 41 -9.89 -1.37 -3.29
N ASP A 42 -9.84 -1.79 -4.57
CA ASP A 42 -9.64 -3.20 -4.93
C ASP A 42 -8.29 -3.73 -4.42
N ARG A 43 -7.23 -2.93 -4.55
CA ARG A 43 -5.89 -3.27 -3.99
C ARG A 43 -5.89 -3.32 -2.47
N ALA A 44 -6.53 -2.37 -1.80
CA ALA A 44 -6.67 -2.37 -0.35
C ALA A 44 -7.45 -3.60 0.12
N THR A 45 -8.47 -4.03 -0.61
CA THR A 45 -9.23 -5.26 -0.31
C THR A 45 -8.33 -6.51 -0.39
N GLU A 46 -7.48 -6.59 -1.39
CA GLU A 46 -6.54 -7.71 -1.53
C GLU A 46 -5.50 -7.70 -0.39
N GLN A 47 -4.95 -6.54 -0.06
CA GLN A 47 -4.02 -6.41 1.06
C GLN A 47 -4.66 -6.73 2.41
N PHE A 48 -5.91 -6.31 2.60
CA PHE A 48 -6.68 -6.64 3.80
C PHE A 48 -6.84 -8.16 3.97
N LYS A 49 -7.12 -8.89 2.89
CA LYS A 49 -7.19 -10.36 2.92
C LYS A 49 -5.85 -10.98 3.33
N ASN A 50 -4.76 -10.54 2.71
CA ASN A 50 -3.42 -11.03 3.03
C ASN A 50 -3.05 -10.77 4.50
N LEU A 51 -3.44 -9.60 5.01
CA LEU A 51 -3.25 -9.24 6.41
C LEU A 51 -4.06 -10.12 7.36
N GLN A 52 -5.31 -10.40 7.01
CA GLN A 52 -6.17 -11.29 7.77
C GLN A 52 -5.64 -12.74 7.79
N GLU A 53 -5.21 -13.25 6.65
CA GLU A 53 -4.59 -14.56 6.54
C GLU A 53 -3.31 -14.67 7.40
N ALA A 54 -2.48 -13.63 7.41
CA ALA A 54 -1.29 -13.57 8.25
C ALA A 54 -1.65 -13.60 9.74
N TYR A 55 -2.63 -12.81 10.16
CA TYR A 55 -3.12 -12.78 11.54
C TYR A 55 -3.71 -14.13 11.96
N ASP A 56 -4.57 -14.73 11.14
CA ASP A 56 -5.18 -16.02 11.40
C ASP A 56 -4.12 -17.13 11.49
N TYR A 57 -3.10 -17.09 10.65
CA TYR A 57 -1.98 -18.02 10.72
C TYR A 57 -1.21 -17.93 12.05
N LEU A 58 -0.93 -16.71 12.52
CA LEU A 58 -0.18 -16.46 13.75
C LEU A 58 -1.00 -16.82 15.00
N THR A 59 -2.31 -16.57 14.98
CA THR A 59 -3.20 -16.82 16.12
C THR A 59 -3.74 -18.25 16.18
N SER A 60 -3.79 -18.98 15.06
CA SER A 60 -4.31 -20.36 15.00
C SER A 60 -3.38 -21.44 15.57
N GLY A 61 -2.25 -21.05 16.18
CA GLY A 61 -1.25 -21.97 16.73
C GLY A 61 -0.39 -22.71 15.69
N LYS A 62 -0.63 -22.52 14.41
CA LYS A 62 0.22 -23.05 13.33
C LYS A 62 1.55 -22.29 13.21
N GLY A 63 1.56 -21.03 13.63
CA GLY A 63 2.75 -20.19 13.71
C GLY A 63 3.50 -20.24 15.05
N SER A 64 2.88 -20.84 16.08
CA SER A 64 3.29 -20.74 17.50
C SER A 64 4.46 -21.67 17.90
N LYS A 65 5.30 -22.14 16.99
CA LYS A 65 6.49 -22.92 17.38
C LYS A 65 7.67 -22.06 17.87
N SER A 66 7.54 -20.73 17.83
CA SER A 66 8.58 -19.79 18.28
C SER A 66 8.18 -18.90 19.48
N ALA A 67 6.91 -18.79 19.81
CA ALA A 67 6.48 -18.02 20.99
C ALA A 67 6.69 -18.86 22.24
N GLY A 68 7.88 -18.75 22.83
CA GLY A 68 8.22 -19.30 24.12
C GLY A 68 7.26 -18.79 25.19
N ARG A 69 6.63 -19.75 25.88
CA ARG A 69 5.85 -19.57 27.10
C ARG A 69 6.60 -18.68 28.09
N GLN A 70 6.18 -17.45 28.28
CA GLN A 70 6.44 -16.71 29.51
C GLN A 70 5.12 -16.13 30.03
N SER A 71 4.42 -16.96 30.79
CA SER A 71 3.46 -16.53 31.79
C SER A 71 4.29 -16.07 33.00
N GLY A 72 4.31 -14.77 33.23
CA GLY A 72 4.98 -14.17 34.37
C GLY A 72 4.50 -12.74 34.51
N SER A 73 3.64 -12.52 35.48
CA SER A 73 3.21 -11.23 36.00
C SER A 73 4.42 -10.38 36.39
N GLU A 74 4.81 -9.46 35.51
CA GLU A 74 5.64 -8.33 35.91
C GLU A 74 5.44 -7.10 35.02
N SER A 75 4.95 -6.05 35.68
CA SER A 75 5.20 -4.66 35.42
C SER A 75 4.44 -3.98 34.25
N SER A 76 3.57 -3.11 34.70
CA SER A 76 2.76 -2.15 33.90
C SER A 76 3.59 -1.22 32.99
N ALA A 77 4.85 -1.00 33.31
CA ALA A 77 5.76 -0.14 32.53
C ALA A 77 6.36 -0.83 31.29
N TYR A 78 6.65 -2.15 31.40
CA TYR A 78 7.13 -2.94 30.26
C TYR A 78 6.02 -3.17 29.20
N SER A 79 4.76 -3.21 29.63
CA SER A 79 3.61 -3.33 28.71
C SER A 79 3.34 -2.05 27.92
N ALA A 80 3.65 -0.88 28.45
CA ALA A 80 3.42 0.39 27.76
C ALA A 80 4.41 0.61 26.59
N SER A 81 5.70 0.39 26.83
CA SER A 81 6.73 0.50 25.77
C SER A 81 6.52 -0.54 24.64
N ASN A 82 6.20 -1.77 24.99
CA ASN A 82 5.90 -2.80 23.99
C ASN A 82 4.64 -2.48 23.16
N SER A 83 3.62 -1.86 23.78
CA SER A 83 2.40 -1.50 23.04
C SER A 83 2.64 -0.36 22.04
N ALA A 84 3.47 0.62 22.37
CA ALA A 84 3.87 1.69 21.47
C ALA A 84 4.74 1.16 20.33
N ASP A 85 5.71 0.31 20.62
CA ASP A 85 6.55 -0.34 19.62
C ASP A 85 5.72 -1.20 18.65
N ALA A 86 4.75 -1.96 19.16
CA ALA A 86 3.85 -2.76 18.31
C ALA A 86 2.95 -1.89 17.43
N ARG A 87 2.49 -0.73 17.91
CA ARG A 87 1.75 0.25 17.12
C ARG A 87 2.63 0.85 16.03
N LEU A 88 3.84 1.28 16.37
CA LEU A 88 4.80 1.81 15.42
C LEU A 88 5.15 0.78 14.34
N ALA A 89 5.33 -0.49 14.71
CA ALA A 89 5.54 -1.59 13.77
C ALA A 89 4.37 -1.75 12.79
N GLY A 90 3.13 -1.72 13.27
CA GLY A 90 1.92 -1.76 12.44
C GLY A 90 1.82 -0.58 11.48
N ILE A 91 2.13 0.64 11.94
CA ILE A 91 2.16 1.86 11.11
C ILE A 91 3.26 1.74 10.04
N ALA A 92 4.45 1.28 10.40
CA ALA A 92 5.57 1.10 9.48
C ALA A 92 5.25 0.05 8.41
N ALA A 93 4.60 -1.07 8.78
CA ALA A 93 4.14 -2.10 7.86
C ALA A 93 3.12 -1.53 6.86
N ALA A 94 2.09 -0.84 7.35
CA ALA A 94 1.08 -0.19 6.52
C ALA A 94 1.69 0.84 5.57
N ARG A 95 2.62 1.68 6.06
CA ARG A 95 3.35 2.66 5.26
C ARG A 95 4.14 1.99 4.13
N THR A 96 4.85 0.90 4.43
CA THR A 96 5.60 0.14 3.44
C THR A 96 4.69 -0.38 2.33
N GLN A 97 3.51 -0.88 2.67
CA GLN A 97 2.52 -1.33 1.70
C GLN A 97 1.96 -0.18 0.84
N LEU A 98 1.68 0.98 1.44
CA LEU A 98 1.22 2.16 0.71
C LEU A 98 2.29 2.72 -0.24
N VAL A 99 3.55 2.71 0.18
CA VAL A 99 4.69 3.10 -0.68
C VAL A 99 4.81 2.17 -1.88
N LYS A 100 4.74 0.84 -1.67
CA LYS A 100 4.73 -0.14 -2.77
C LYS A 100 3.56 0.10 -3.73
N GLN A 101 2.36 0.38 -3.21
CA GLN A 101 1.22 0.73 -4.06
C GLN A 101 1.48 1.99 -4.88
N ARG A 102 2.05 3.02 -4.26
CA ARG A 102 2.40 4.27 -4.94
C ARG A 102 3.39 4.02 -6.08
N ASP A 103 4.42 3.22 -5.85
CA ASP A 103 5.45 2.93 -6.85
C ASP A 103 4.86 2.19 -8.07
N VAL A 104 3.96 1.22 -7.85
CA VAL A 104 3.22 0.56 -8.93
C VAL A 104 2.37 1.55 -9.73
N VAL A 105 1.69 2.49 -9.07
CA VAL A 105 0.88 3.53 -9.76
C VAL A 105 1.78 4.50 -10.51
N MET A 106 2.97 4.81 -10.02
CA MET A 106 3.96 5.63 -10.72
C MET A 106 4.46 4.95 -11.99
N ASP A 107 4.73 3.65 -11.96
CA ASP A 107 5.12 2.88 -13.15
C ASP A 107 3.99 2.82 -14.18
N GLU A 108 2.75 2.64 -13.75
CA GLU A 108 1.58 2.72 -14.63
C GLU A 108 1.45 4.11 -15.29
N ARG A 109 1.69 5.19 -14.53
CA ARG A 109 1.70 6.55 -15.07
C ARG A 109 2.78 6.72 -16.11
N ARG A 110 3.99 6.22 -15.87
CA ARG A 110 5.11 6.26 -16.81
C ARG A 110 4.78 5.51 -18.08
N ASN A 111 4.21 4.31 -17.98
CA ASN A 111 3.80 3.51 -19.12
C ASN A 111 2.66 4.19 -19.92
N GLY A 112 1.69 4.80 -19.24
CA GLY A 112 0.63 5.60 -19.88
C GLY A 112 1.20 6.81 -20.65
N LEU A 113 2.18 7.49 -20.08
CA LEU A 113 2.84 8.62 -20.73
C LEU A 113 3.61 8.17 -21.98
N THR A 114 4.37 7.09 -21.91
CA THR A 114 5.09 6.56 -23.08
C THR A 114 4.12 6.12 -24.18
N MET A 115 3.01 5.47 -23.86
CA MET A 115 1.97 5.14 -24.83
C MET A 115 1.33 6.38 -25.47
N ALA A 116 1.03 7.40 -24.67
CA ALA A 116 0.47 8.65 -25.19
C ALA A 116 1.43 9.36 -26.15
N VAL A 117 2.71 9.42 -25.81
CA VAL A 117 3.75 10.08 -26.63
C VAL A 117 3.98 9.29 -27.93
N ILE A 118 4.21 7.99 -27.85
CA ILE A 118 4.48 7.14 -29.02
C ILE A 118 3.25 7.11 -29.93
N GLY A 119 2.06 6.89 -29.36
CA GLY A 119 0.81 6.89 -30.12
C GLY A 119 0.54 8.24 -30.81
N GLY A 120 0.80 9.35 -30.13
CA GLY A 120 0.67 10.69 -30.66
C GLY A 120 1.64 10.95 -31.83
N ILE A 121 2.90 10.57 -31.71
CA ILE A 121 3.91 10.71 -32.76
C ILE A 121 3.52 9.87 -34.00
N VAL A 122 3.16 8.61 -33.80
CA VAL A 122 2.73 7.71 -34.88
C VAL A 122 1.47 8.25 -35.58
N ALA A 123 0.47 8.71 -34.81
CA ALA A 123 -0.74 9.30 -35.38
C ALA A 123 -0.42 10.55 -36.23
N LEU A 124 0.47 11.45 -35.76
CA LEU A 124 0.91 12.64 -36.47
C LEU A 124 1.65 12.29 -37.77
N LEU A 125 2.54 11.30 -37.73
CA LEU A 125 3.30 10.87 -38.92
C LEU A 125 2.37 10.26 -39.99
N CYS A 126 1.40 9.41 -39.55
CA CYS A 126 0.46 8.77 -40.44
C CYS A 126 -0.65 9.71 -40.94
N ALA A 127 -1.00 10.76 -40.20
CA ALA A 127 -1.97 11.78 -40.65
C ALA A 127 -1.55 12.52 -41.90
N ARG A 128 -0.25 12.55 -42.19
CA ARG A 128 0.29 13.19 -43.41
C ARG A 128 -0.02 12.42 -44.71
N ARG A 129 -0.38 11.11 -44.62
CA ARG A 129 -0.81 10.26 -45.74
C ARG A 129 -2.04 9.42 -45.34
N PRO A 130 -3.26 10.00 -45.37
CA PRO A 130 -4.45 9.38 -44.76
C PRO A 130 -5.07 8.22 -45.58
N PHE A 131 -4.49 7.84 -46.73
CA PHE A 131 -5.08 6.83 -47.62
C PHE A 131 -4.56 5.41 -47.34
N GLY A 132 -5.47 4.44 -47.34
CA GLY A 132 -5.17 3.01 -47.23
C GLY A 132 -4.73 2.56 -45.83
N LEU A 133 -3.72 1.72 -45.76
CA LEU A 133 -3.21 1.09 -44.54
C LEU A 133 -2.76 2.13 -43.48
N PHE A 134 -2.24 3.27 -43.90
CA PHE A 134 -1.78 4.35 -43.00
C PHE A 134 -2.92 5.00 -42.25
N GLY A 135 -4.13 5.08 -42.83
CA GLY A 135 -5.31 5.58 -42.11
C GLY A 135 -5.75 4.67 -40.96
N VAL A 136 -5.68 3.36 -41.16
CA VAL A 136 -6.01 2.38 -40.11
C VAL A 136 -4.98 2.45 -38.97
N ILE A 137 -3.70 2.53 -39.28
CA ILE A 137 -2.61 2.66 -38.28
C ILE A 137 -2.78 3.96 -37.48
N ALA A 138 -3.12 5.08 -38.15
CA ALA A 138 -3.36 6.35 -37.47
C ALA A 138 -4.56 6.27 -36.51
N ALA A 139 -5.64 5.59 -36.88
CA ALA A 139 -6.81 5.39 -36.02
C ALA A 139 -6.45 4.58 -34.76
N ILE A 140 -5.72 3.47 -34.91
CA ILE A 140 -5.28 2.65 -33.77
C ILE A 140 -4.30 3.44 -32.88
N ALA A 141 -3.36 4.19 -33.46
CA ALA A 141 -2.41 4.99 -32.72
C ALA A 141 -3.08 6.14 -31.93
N SER A 142 -4.11 6.76 -32.50
CA SER A 142 -4.89 7.80 -31.80
C SER A 142 -5.68 7.25 -30.62
N THR A 143 -6.28 6.07 -30.73
CA THR A 143 -6.97 5.43 -29.60
C THR A 143 -6.00 5.06 -28.50
N ALA A 144 -4.81 4.56 -28.82
CA ALA A 144 -3.76 4.27 -27.85
C ALA A 144 -3.26 5.55 -27.13
N ALA A 145 -3.13 6.66 -27.84
CA ALA A 145 -2.76 7.94 -27.27
C ALA A 145 -3.81 8.45 -26.27
N VAL A 146 -5.11 8.40 -26.64
CA VAL A 146 -6.21 8.79 -25.75
C VAL A 146 -6.23 7.90 -24.50
N TRP A 147 -6.08 6.59 -24.67
CA TRP A 147 -6.01 5.66 -23.54
C TRP A 147 -4.87 5.97 -22.58
N GLY A 148 -3.67 6.27 -23.13
CA GLY A 148 -2.51 6.68 -22.34
C GLY A 148 -2.77 7.95 -21.52
N ILE A 149 -3.45 8.96 -22.10
CA ILE A 149 -3.83 10.19 -21.37
C ILE A 149 -4.80 9.88 -20.22
N VAL A 150 -5.82 9.06 -20.46
CA VAL A 150 -6.78 8.65 -19.42
C VAL A 150 -6.05 7.96 -18.27
N GLN A 151 -5.11 7.06 -18.58
CA GLN A 151 -4.31 6.36 -17.59
C GLN A 151 -3.44 7.31 -16.75
N VAL A 152 -2.81 8.31 -17.36
CA VAL A 152 -2.02 9.33 -16.67
C VAL A 152 -2.88 10.14 -15.71
N VAL A 153 -4.06 10.60 -16.14
CA VAL A 153 -4.99 11.37 -15.28
C VAL A 153 -5.49 10.54 -14.10
N SER A 154 -5.88 9.28 -14.34
CA SER A 154 -6.31 8.37 -13.29
C SER A 154 -5.21 8.08 -12.27
N SER A 155 -3.99 7.83 -12.75
CA SER A 155 -2.82 7.58 -11.89
C SER A 155 -2.46 8.81 -11.04
N HIS A 156 -2.62 10.02 -11.58
CA HIS A 156 -2.35 11.24 -10.84
C HIS A 156 -3.23 11.36 -9.59
N LYS A 157 -4.54 11.11 -9.71
CA LYS A 157 -5.47 11.12 -8.58
C LYS A 157 -5.09 10.05 -7.53
N SER A 158 -4.73 8.85 -7.98
CA SER A 158 -4.31 7.77 -7.10
C SER A 158 -3.04 8.13 -6.31
N ILE A 159 -2.04 8.70 -6.96
CA ILE A 159 -0.79 9.14 -6.32
C ILE A 159 -1.06 10.22 -5.28
N THR A 160 -1.92 11.21 -5.59
CA THR A 160 -2.26 12.27 -4.65
C THR A 160 -2.93 11.71 -3.39
N THR A 161 -3.90 10.80 -3.55
CA THR A 161 -4.57 10.14 -2.43
C THR A 161 -3.58 9.35 -1.57
N LEU A 162 -2.70 8.55 -2.19
CA LEU A 162 -1.69 7.77 -1.46
C LEU A 162 -0.70 8.66 -0.71
N ASN A 163 -0.23 9.75 -1.33
CA ASN A 163 0.68 10.70 -0.67
C ASN A 163 0.03 11.36 0.54
N GLN A 164 -1.26 11.71 0.47
CA GLN A 164 -2.00 12.26 1.61
C GLN A 164 -2.09 11.25 2.76
N HIS A 165 -2.35 9.97 2.47
CA HIS A 165 -2.38 8.94 3.50
C HIS A 165 -0.99 8.71 4.12
N ILE A 166 0.06 8.63 3.32
CA ILE A 166 1.44 8.48 3.80
C ILE A 166 1.85 9.68 4.67
N SER A 167 1.48 10.91 4.27
CA SER A 167 1.77 12.12 5.05
C SER A 167 1.10 12.10 6.42
N LYS A 168 -0.17 11.66 6.49
CA LYS A 168 -0.88 11.52 7.77
C LYS A 168 -0.23 10.48 8.68
N LEU A 169 0.20 9.34 8.11
CA LEU A 169 0.89 8.31 8.88
C LEU A 169 2.23 8.79 9.46
N ASN A 170 2.98 9.56 8.67
CA ASN A 170 4.23 10.16 9.16
C ASN A 170 3.98 11.15 10.32
N GLU A 171 2.83 11.82 10.33
CA GLU A 171 2.43 12.72 11.42
C GLU A 171 2.01 11.92 12.67
N GLU A 172 1.24 10.84 12.49
CA GLU A 172 0.85 9.94 13.58
C GLU A 172 2.06 9.25 14.22
N GLU A 173 2.99 8.75 13.40
CA GLU A 173 4.25 8.17 13.84
C GLU A 173 5.07 9.15 14.71
N ARG A 174 5.16 10.42 14.28
CA ARG A 174 5.87 11.45 15.06
C ARG A 174 5.20 11.76 16.40
N LYS A 175 3.86 11.75 16.44
CA LYS A 175 3.13 12.01 17.69
C LYS A 175 3.38 10.89 18.72
N ILE A 176 3.31 9.64 18.28
CA ILE A 176 3.59 8.49 19.17
C ILE A 176 5.03 8.54 19.68
N ALA A 177 6.02 8.83 18.81
CA ALA A 177 7.40 8.94 19.21
C ALA A 177 7.67 10.10 20.21
N GLN A 178 6.90 11.19 20.13
CA GLN A 178 6.99 12.30 21.09
C GLN A 178 6.32 11.98 22.43
N GLU A 179 5.21 11.24 22.41
CA GLU A 179 4.54 10.79 23.63
C GLU A 179 5.44 9.83 24.44
N ASP A 180 6.20 8.96 23.77
CA ASP A 180 7.14 8.03 24.40
C ASP A 180 8.39 8.75 24.98
N GLU A 181 8.78 9.92 24.46
CA GLU A 181 9.92 10.71 25.01
C GLU A 181 9.53 11.54 26.24
N GLU A 182 8.23 11.79 26.46
CA GLU A 182 7.71 12.59 27.59
C GLU A 182 7.34 11.74 28.82
N GLU A 183 7.25 10.40 28.70
CA GLU A 183 6.97 9.45 29.82
C GLU A 183 8.27 8.89 30.41
#